data_c3f594c44960324d0a3ffb3d717534bf
#
_entry.id   c3f594c44960324d0a3ffb3d717534bf
#
_cell.length_a   1.000
_cell.length_b   1.000
_cell.length_c   1.000
_cell.angle_alpha   90.00
_cell.angle_beta   90.00
_cell.angle_gamma   90.00
#
_symmetry.space_group_name_H-M   'P 1'
#
loop_
_entity.id
_entity.type
_entity.pdbx_description
1 polymer ?
#
loop_
_entity_poly.entity_id
_entity_poly.type
_entity_poly.pdbx_seq_one_letter_code
_entity_poly.pdbx_strand_id
1 'polypeptide(L)'
;MVVNKLSLDKFLKDKITGIIIIIASLILGYLLISLYFTNHFFFQTHINGVNLSLRAYEDADNLIRDNMEGYELQLIERYGETEFITGKEIGLQYNESNSFTKIYKDQKSLQWISSVIMDQSYYLEDLYTYRNDKLEKTINDLLCMNRDILDPKNVCYQYVDGAYKVIAEVYGNKIIKNKLREEIKKYIMSGETRLDLSETSCYDNPMYLVSSGKTSVTMNLLNKYIATRVTYRFGKQSERLDGTIINKWLEVDKNLDVLINKTSVMRYVNELSKKYDTVGIIRKFNTSTGKTVEVKAGLYGWKIYQEGETKALLDIIKHGEVIEKEPIYTQKALSRDGNEIGNTYVEINISKQHLWFYKNGKLIAQGAVVTGNPNRGNATVVGAYMLNYKQDGATLKGIGYEVDVNYWMPFFGNMGIHDAKWRTSFGGEIYKRRGTHGCVNAPYYLAKTIYENIESGIPIIIYEE
;
A
#
# COMPACT_ATOMS: atom_id res chain seq x y z
N MET A 1 -59.49 -15.59 -84.24
CA MET A 1 -59.04 -15.15 -82.84
C MET A 1 -59.68 -15.99 -81.73
N VAL A 2 -60.48 -17.02 -82.04
CA VAL A 2 -61.17 -17.89 -81.04
C VAL A 2 -60.43 -19.17 -80.75
N VAL A 3 -59.56 -19.70 -81.66
CA VAL A 3 -58.83 -20.95 -81.49
C VAL A 3 -57.65 -20.86 -80.50
N ASN A 4 -57.04 -19.67 -80.27
CA ASN A 4 -55.92 -19.48 -79.30
C ASN A 4 -56.33 -19.39 -77.83
N LYS A 5 -57.57 -19.03 -77.54
CA LYS A 5 -58.07 -18.87 -76.17
C LYS A 5 -58.35 -20.26 -75.50
N LEU A 6 -58.92 -21.22 -76.26
CA LEU A 6 -59.18 -22.59 -75.79
C LEU A 6 -57.91 -23.38 -75.50
N SER A 7 -56.84 -23.20 -76.24
CA SER A 7 -55.51 -23.88 -75.98
C SER A 7 -54.83 -23.28 -74.79
N LEU A 8 -54.94 -21.96 -74.55
CA LEU A 8 -54.34 -21.27 -73.38
C LEU A 8 -55.04 -21.64 -72.06
N ASP A 9 -56.41 -21.74 -72.12
CA ASP A 9 -57.23 -22.16 -70.97
C ASP A 9 -56.94 -23.61 -70.56
N LYS A 10 -56.79 -24.52 -71.53
CA LYS A 10 -56.38 -25.91 -71.24
C LYS A 10 -54.98 -26.00 -70.65
N PHE A 11 -54.02 -25.28 -71.17
CA PHE A 11 -52.61 -25.21 -70.63
C PHE A 11 -52.60 -24.64 -69.24
N LEU A 12 -53.35 -23.60 -68.93
CA LEU A 12 -53.44 -23.03 -67.60
C LEU A 12 -54.14 -24.00 -66.61
N LYS A 13 -55.19 -24.72 -67.03
CA LYS A 13 -55.80 -25.76 -66.18
C LYS A 13 -54.87 -26.91 -65.87
N ASP A 14 -54.12 -27.40 -66.83
CA ASP A 14 -53.14 -28.50 -66.62
C ASP A 14 -52.06 -28.09 -65.65
N LYS A 15 -51.51 -26.83 -65.71
CA LYS A 15 -50.51 -26.28 -64.73
C LYS A 15 -51.16 -26.12 -63.35
N ILE A 16 -52.39 -25.62 -63.24
CA ILE A 16 -53.07 -25.47 -61.93
C ILE A 16 -53.32 -26.85 -61.31
N THR A 17 -53.73 -27.85 -62.11
CA THR A 17 -53.92 -29.22 -61.64
C THR A 17 -52.56 -29.84 -61.14
N GLY A 18 -51.44 -29.59 -61.86
CA GLY A 18 -50.14 -30.01 -61.44
C GLY A 18 -49.68 -29.39 -60.12
N ILE A 19 -49.95 -28.10 -59.95
CA ILE A 19 -49.66 -27.40 -58.70
C ILE A 19 -50.50 -27.95 -57.52
N ILE A 20 -51.76 -28.21 -57.74
CA ILE A 20 -52.66 -28.79 -56.71
C ILE A 20 -52.17 -30.19 -56.29
N ILE A 21 -51.74 -31.03 -57.25
CA ILE A 21 -51.21 -32.36 -56.95
C ILE A 21 -49.89 -32.26 -56.11
N ILE A 22 -49.03 -31.33 -56.46
CA ILE A 22 -47.83 -31.09 -55.69
C ILE A 22 -48.10 -30.65 -54.26
N ILE A 23 -48.98 -29.67 -54.08
CA ILE A 23 -49.42 -29.19 -52.77
C ILE A 23 -50.07 -30.32 -51.97
N ALA A 24 -50.95 -31.09 -52.57
CA ALA A 24 -51.60 -32.21 -51.92
C ALA A 24 -50.65 -33.29 -51.50
N SER A 25 -49.65 -33.57 -52.33
CA SER A 25 -48.54 -34.52 -51.98
C SER A 25 -47.69 -34.01 -50.84
N LEU A 26 -47.34 -32.72 -50.80
CA LEU A 26 -46.62 -32.10 -49.70
C LEU A 26 -47.42 -32.14 -48.40
N ILE A 27 -48.70 -31.84 -48.42
CA ILE A 27 -49.56 -31.94 -47.26
C ILE A 27 -49.67 -33.38 -46.77
N LEU A 28 -49.83 -34.35 -47.68
CA LEU A 28 -49.88 -35.76 -47.32
C LEU A 28 -48.54 -36.21 -46.67
N GLY A 29 -47.44 -35.83 -47.25
CA GLY A 29 -46.12 -36.11 -46.67
C GLY A 29 -45.94 -35.49 -45.27
N TYR A 30 -46.39 -34.24 -45.12
CA TYR A 30 -46.35 -33.57 -43.78
C TYR A 30 -47.22 -34.32 -42.76
N LEU A 31 -48.41 -34.75 -43.10
CA LEU A 31 -49.31 -35.51 -42.23
C LEU A 31 -48.78 -36.91 -41.91
N LEU A 32 -48.14 -37.61 -42.84
CA LEU A 32 -47.49 -38.89 -42.56
C LEU A 32 -46.34 -38.78 -41.60
N ILE A 33 -45.50 -37.76 -41.77
CA ILE A 33 -44.39 -37.47 -40.83
C ILE A 33 -44.98 -37.04 -39.46
N SER A 34 -46.02 -36.26 -39.44
CA SER A 34 -46.73 -35.89 -38.19
C SER A 34 -47.29 -37.12 -37.46
N LEU A 35 -47.77 -38.10 -38.19
CA LEU A 35 -48.29 -39.38 -37.63
C LEU A 35 -47.11 -40.20 -37.04
N TYR A 36 -45.95 -40.21 -37.67
CA TYR A 36 -44.75 -40.85 -37.13
C TYR A 36 -44.38 -40.26 -35.76
N PHE A 37 -44.38 -38.92 -35.64
CA PHE A 37 -44.10 -38.22 -34.39
C PHE A 37 -45.20 -38.29 -33.32
N THR A 38 -46.26 -39.02 -33.53
CA THR A 38 -47.20 -39.33 -32.43
C THR A 38 -46.63 -40.33 -31.44
N ASN A 39 -45.67 -41.16 -31.84
CA ASN A 39 -45.05 -42.21 -31.02
C ASN A 39 -43.52 -42.09 -30.94
N HIS A 40 -42.93 -41.03 -31.53
CA HIS A 40 -41.48 -40.84 -31.57
C HIS A 40 -41.12 -39.42 -31.16
N PHE A 41 -39.93 -39.25 -30.57
CA PHE A 41 -39.37 -37.94 -30.26
C PHE A 41 -39.00 -37.21 -31.54
N PHE A 42 -39.04 -35.88 -31.49
CA PHE A 42 -38.67 -35.00 -32.60
C PHE A 42 -37.18 -35.09 -32.95
N PHE A 43 -36.80 -34.52 -34.10
CA PHE A 43 -35.40 -34.30 -34.45
C PHE A 43 -34.70 -33.51 -33.36
N GLN A 44 -33.40 -33.75 -33.18
CA GLN A 44 -32.55 -33.04 -32.22
C GLN A 44 -33.04 -33.04 -30.76
N THR A 45 -33.85 -34.03 -30.36
CA THR A 45 -34.29 -34.17 -28.98
C THR A 45 -33.21 -34.81 -28.14
N HIS A 46 -32.78 -34.07 -27.07
CA HIS A 46 -31.87 -34.54 -26.07
C HIS A 46 -32.51 -34.37 -24.69
N ILE A 47 -32.37 -35.34 -23.82
CA ILE A 47 -32.80 -35.27 -22.43
C ILE A 47 -31.64 -35.67 -21.53
N ASN A 48 -31.23 -34.74 -20.65
CA ASN A 48 -30.05 -34.88 -19.76
C ASN A 48 -28.82 -35.44 -20.53
N GLY A 49 -28.52 -34.86 -21.72
CA GLY A 49 -27.39 -35.23 -22.56
C GLY A 49 -27.61 -36.49 -23.43
N VAL A 50 -28.64 -37.27 -23.18
CA VAL A 50 -28.96 -38.48 -23.99
C VAL A 50 -29.70 -38.10 -25.24
N ASN A 51 -29.19 -38.51 -26.43
CA ASN A 51 -29.83 -38.26 -27.72
C ASN A 51 -31.00 -39.22 -27.95
N LEU A 52 -32.21 -38.70 -27.94
CA LEU A 52 -33.47 -39.43 -28.16
C LEU A 52 -34.12 -39.12 -29.50
N SER A 53 -33.44 -38.43 -30.41
CA SER A 53 -33.97 -38.06 -31.73
C SER A 53 -34.49 -39.27 -32.48
N LEU A 54 -35.77 -39.17 -32.97
CA LEU A 54 -36.42 -40.23 -33.77
C LEU A 54 -36.66 -41.55 -32.99
N ARG A 55 -36.38 -41.64 -31.70
CA ARG A 55 -36.64 -42.84 -30.89
C ARG A 55 -38.12 -42.95 -30.54
N ALA A 56 -38.63 -44.18 -30.53
CA ALA A 56 -39.94 -44.44 -29.92
C ALA A 56 -39.87 -44.21 -28.39
N TYR A 57 -40.98 -43.87 -27.76
CA TYR A 57 -41.04 -43.55 -26.34
C TYR A 57 -40.47 -44.69 -25.46
N GLU A 58 -40.88 -45.93 -25.72
CA GLU A 58 -40.39 -47.12 -24.94
C GLU A 58 -38.89 -47.35 -25.13
N ASP A 59 -38.40 -47.20 -26.36
CA ASP A 59 -36.93 -47.34 -26.64
C ASP A 59 -36.14 -46.21 -25.99
N ALA A 60 -36.70 -45.01 -25.94
CA ALA A 60 -36.04 -43.85 -25.30
C ALA A 60 -35.96 -44.02 -23.78
N ASP A 61 -36.99 -44.52 -23.11
CA ASP A 61 -36.96 -44.80 -21.66
C ASP A 61 -35.90 -45.86 -21.33
N ASN A 62 -35.87 -46.97 -22.09
CA ASN A 62 -34.86 -48.01 -21.93
C ASN A 62 -33.44 -47.44 -22.15
N LEU A 63 -33.22 -46.65 -23.19
CA LEU A 63 -31.94 -46.03 -23.49
C LEU A 63 -31.44 -45.14 -22.35
N ILE A 64 -32.33 -44.36 -21.72
CA ILE A 64 -31.98 -43.55 -20.56
C ILE A 64 -31.58 -44.44 -19.37
N ARG A 65 -32.27 -45.54 -19.11
CA ARG A 65 -31.95 -46.52 -18.05
C ARG A 65 -30.60 -47.17 -18.29
N ASP A 66 -30.35 -47.64 -19.53
CA ASP A 66 -29.11 -48.29 -19.90
C ASP A 66 -27.92 -47.34 -19.80
N ASN A 67 -28.11 -46.08 -20.23
CA ASN A 67 -27.05 -45.05 -20.14
C ASN A 67 -26.65 -44.75 -18.69
N MET A 68 -27.58 -44.87 -17.75
CA MET A 68 -27.36 -44.64 -16.36
C MET A 68 -26.58 -45.79 -15.66
N GLU A 69 -26.82 -47.05 -16.07
CA GLU A 69 -26.10 -48.20 -15.48
C GLU A 69 -24.60 -48.13 -15.67
N GLY A 70 -24.16 -47.54 -16.79
CA GLY A 70 -22.74 -47.32 -17.10
C GLY A 70 -22.22 -45.93 -16.76
N TYR A 71 -22.99 -45.09 -16.04
CA TYR A 71 -22.62 -43.71 -15.78
C TYR A 71 -21.30 -43.59 -15.01
N GLU A 72 -20.38 -42.81 -15.56
CA GLU A 72 -19.09 -42.48 -14.97
C GLU A 72 -18.79 -41.00 -15.23
N LEU A 73 -18.61 -40.22 -14.17
CA LEU A 73 -18.18 -38.82 -14.24
C LEU A 73 -16.65 -38.75 -14.09
N GLN A 74 -15.98 -38.31 -15.15
CA GLN A 74 -14.56 -37.99 -15.17
C GLN A 74 -14.35 -36.58 -14.60
N LEU A 75 -13.60 -36.48 -13.50
CA LEU A 75 -13.10 -35.23 -12.96
C LEU A 75 -11.70 -34.96 -13.51
N ILE A 76 -11.46 -33.80 -14.08
CA ILE A 76 -10.16 -33.37 -14.59
C ILE A 76 -9.65 -32.26 -13.70
N GLU A 77 -8.54 -32.50 -13.03
CA GLU A 77 -7.91 -31.54 -12.14
C GLU A 77 -7.05 -30.52 -12.91
N ARG A 78 -6.74 -29.40 -12.24
CA ARG A 78 -5.97 -28.27 -12.79
C ARG A 78 -4.65 -28.68 -13.47
N TYR A 79 -3.97 -29.71 -12.97
CA TYR A 79 -2.69 -30.15 -13.51
C TYR A 79 -2.80 -31.39 -14.41
N GLY A 80 -4.04 -31.71 -14.85
CA GLY A 80 -4.32 -32.76 -15.82
C GLY A 80 -4.51 -34.16 -15.21
N GLU A 81 -4.43 -34.29 -13.90
CA GLU A 81 -4.78 -35.54 -13.20
C GLU A 81 -6.27 -35.78 -13.29
N THR A 82 -6.68 -37.05 -13.30
CA THR A 82 -8.07 -37.43 -13.49
C THR A 82 -8.52 -38.43 -12.43
N GLU A 83 -9.75 -38.24 -11.96
CA GLU A 83 -10.44 -39.15 -11.06
C GLU A 83 -11.83 -39.45 -11.61
N PHE A 84 -12.46 -40.52 -11.15
CA PHE A 84 -13.74 -40.96 -11.64
C PHE A 84 -14.72 -41.17 -10.49
N ILE A 85 -15.99 -40.81 -10.74
CA ILE A 85 -17.12 -41.11 -9.86
C ILE A 85 -18.10 -41.97 -10.64
N THR A 86 -18.30 -43.21 -10.24
CA THR A 86 -19.25 -44.10 -10.90
C THR A 86 -20.64 -43.97 -10.32
N GLY A 87 -21.67 -44.14 -11.17
CA GLY A 87 -23.05 -44.18 -10.73
C GLY A 87 -23.33 -45.22 -9.61
N LYS A 88 -22.66 -46.36 -9.68
CA LYS A 88 -22.75 -47.42 -8.68
C LYS A 88 -22.26 -46.99 -7.29
N GLU A 89 -21.14 -46.29 -7.21
CA GLU A 89 -20.57 -45.78 -5.94
C GLU A 89 -21.50 -44.83 -5.22
N ILE A 90 -22.14 -43.92 -5.97
CA ILE A 90 -23.07 -42.94 -5.39
C ILE A 90 -24.50 -43.46 -5.25
N GLY A 91 -24.77 -44.70 -5.71
CA GLY A 91 -26.10 -45.30 -5.69
C GLY A 91 -27.11 -44.55 -6.59
N LEU A 92 -26.63 -44.14 -7.81
CA LEU A 92 -27.44 -43.50 -8.82
C LEU A 92 -28.54 -44.47 -9.30
N GLN A 93 -29.75 -44.01 -9.42
CA GLN A 93 -30.91 -44.79 -9.83
C GLN A 93 -31.82 -43.94 -10.69
N TYR A 94 -32.49 -44.60 -11.67
CA TYR A 94 -33.55 -44.00 -12.45
C TYR A 94 -34.78 -43.76 -11.54
N ASN A 95 -35.35 -42.57 -11.63
CA ASN A 95 -36.56 -42.26 -10.88
C ASN A 95 -37.81 -42.60 -11.70
N GLU A 96 -38.47 -43.64 -11.36
CA GLU A 96 -39.71 -44.09 -12.02
C GLU A 96 -40.86 -43.04 -12.03
N SER A 97 -40.83 -42.13 -11.08
CA SER A 97 -41.82 -41.05 -10.94
C SER A 97 -41.39 -39.71 -11.62
N ASN A 98 -40.47 -39.79 -12.59
CA ASN A 98 -39.90 -38.62 -13.24
C ASN A 98 -40.87 -37.92 -14.21
N SER A 99 -40.49 -36.73 -14.66
CA SER A 99 -41.25 -35.91 -15.59
C SER A 99 -41.05 -36.26 -17.09
N PHE A 100 -40.29 -37.31 -17.41
CA PHE A 100 -39.98 -37.72 -18.79
C PHE A 100 -41.22 -37.91 -19.64
N THR A 101 -42.22 -38.63 -19.11
CA THR A 101 -43.51 -38.84 -19.78
C THR A 101 -44.23 -37.53 -20.14
N LYS A 102 -44.05 -36.48 -19.38
CA LYS A 102 -44.65 -35.17 -19.62
C LYS A 102 -44.11 -34.53 -20.88
N ILE A 103 -42.80 -34.57 -21.10
CA ILE A 103 -42.13 -34.02 -22.30
C ILE A 103 -42.74 -34.66 -23.55
N TYR A 104 -42.89 -35.99 -23.56
CA TYR A 104 -43.48 -36.73 -24.67
C TYR A 104 -44.96 -36.35 -24.88
N LYS A 105 -45.76 -36.29 -23.82
CA LYS A 105 -47.19 -35.97 -23.90
C LYS A 105 -47.45 -34.52 -24.35
N ASP A 106 -46.59 -33.61 -24.00
CA ASP A 106 -46.68 -32.19 -24.36
C ASP A 106 -46.21 -31.94 -25.81
N GLN A 107 -45.51 -32.94 -26.44
CA GLN A 107 -45.07 -32.87 -27.82
C GLN A 107 -46.27 -32.85 -28.78
N LYS A 108 -46.47 -31.75 -29.49
CA LYS A 108 -47.52 -31.61 -30.50
C LYS A 108 -47.00 -32.10 -31.85
N SER A 109 -47.38 -33.31 -32.27
CA SER A 109 -46.81 -33.97 -33.47
C SER A 109 -46.86 -33.13 -34.75
N LEU A 110 -47.86 -32.23 -34.90
CA LEU A 110 -47.92 -31.28 -36.02
C LEU A 110 -46.82 -30.19 -36.01
N GLN A 111 -46.07 -30.01 -34.91
CA GLN A 111 -45.02 -29.00 -34.80
C GLN A 111 -43.61 -29.54 -35.12
N TRP A 112 -43.49 -30.78 -35.62
CA TRP A 112 -42.23 -31.43 -35.88
C TRP A 112 -41.26 -30.62 -36.77
N ILE A 113 -41.76 -29.80 -37.67
CA ILE A 113 -40.94 -29.03 -38.60
C ILE A 113 -40.05 -28.01 -37.85
N SER A 114 -40.47 -27.52 -36.70
CA SER A 114 -39.64 -26.62 -35.85
C SER A 114 -38.41 -27.29 -35.33
N SER A 115 -38.46 -28.60 -35.04
CA SER A 115 -37.33 -29.37 -34.51
C SER A 115 -36.24 -29.66 -35.55
N VAL A 116 -36.49 -29.41 -36.83
CA VAL A 116 -35.46 -29.47 -37.87
C VAL A 116 -34.47 -28.33 -37.75
N ILE A 117 -34.89 -27.18 -37.21
CA ILE A 117 -34.11 -25.94 -37.12
C ILE A 117 -33.72 -25.62 -35.67
N MET A 118 -34.59 -26.02 -34.71
CA MET A 118 -34.42 -25.70 -33.29
C MET A 118 -34.01 -26.94 -32.49
N ASP A 119 -32.94 -26.83 -31.70
CA ASP A 119 -32.53 -27.84 -30.72
C ASP A 119 -33.68 -28.05 -29.69
N GLN A 120 -33.93 -29.31 -29.36
CA GLN A 120 -34.96 -29.76 -28.41
C GLN A 120 -34.27 -30.38 -27.18
N SER A 121 -33.37 -29.61 -26.53
CA SER A 121 -32.69 -30.07 -25.35
C SER A 121 -33.47 -29.78 -24.08
N TYR A 122 -33.73 -30.81 -23.31
CA TYR A 122 -34.45 -30.76 -22.03
C TYR A 122 -33.58 -31.19 -20.89
N TYR A 123 -33.72 -30.52 -19.78
CA TYR A 123 -33.09 -30.89 -18.53
C TYR A 123 -34.15 -31.21 -17.48
N LEU A 124 -34.16 -32.44 -16.98
CA LEU A 124 -35.07 -32.95 -15.96
C LEU A 124 -34.30 -33.20 -14.68
N GLU A 125 -34.55 -32.39 -13.65
CA GLU A 125 -33.95 -32.55 -12.31
C GLU A 125 -34.44 -33.82 -11.59
N ASP A 126 -35.56 -34.36 -11.97
CA ASP A 126 -36.19 -35.51 -11.36
C ASP A 126 -35.93 -36.83 -12.10
N LEU A 127 -35.12 -36.83 -13.16
CA LEU A 127 -34.84 -38.01 -13.96
C LEU A 127 -34.04 -39.09 -13.20
N TYR A 128 -33.13 -38.63 -12.36
CA TYR A 128 -32.26 -39.49 -11.57
C TYR A 128 -32.34 -39.19 -10.08
N THR A 129 -32.03 -40.20 -9.25
CA THR A 129 -31.84 -40.04 -7.80
C THR A 129 -30.53 -40.67 -7.40
N TYR A 130 -29.91 -40.18 -6.35
CA TYR A 130 -28.68 -40.75 -5.78
C TYR A 130 -28.73 -40.71 -4.27
N ARG A 131 -27.86 -41.48 -3.61
CA ARG A 131 -27.74 -41.49 -2.15
C ARG A 131 -26.78 -40.43 -1.67
N ASN A 132 -27.28 -39.39 -0.96
CA ASN A 132 -26.46 -38.30 -0.44
C ASN A 132 -25.32 -38.78 0.47
N ASP A 133 -25.54 -39.76 1.33
CA ASP A 133 -24.51 -40.32 2.21
C ASP A 133 -23.37 -40.96 1.43
N LYS A 134 -23.68 -41.68 0.36
CA LYS A 134 -22.67 -42.28 -0.51
C LYS A 134 -21.90 -41.19 -1.32
N LEU A 135 -22.61 -40.23 -1.92
CA LEU A 135 -21.99 -39.15 -2.65
C LEU A 135 -21.00 -38.36 -1.77
N GLU A 136 -21.43 -38.00 -0.56
CA GLU A 136 -20.53 -37.30 0.39
C GLU A 136 -19.29 -38.13 0.74
N LYS A 137 -19.44 -39.42 0.93
CA LYS A 137 -18.31 -40.34 1.17
C LYS A 137 -17.38 -40.36 -0.04
N THR A 138 -17.92 -40.56 -1.26
CA THR A 138 -17.13 -40.61 -2.49
C THR A 138 -16.34 -39.29 -2.70
N ILE A 139 -16.99 -38.12 -2.50
CA ILE A 139 -16.32 -36.82 -2.59
C ILE A 139 -15.18 -36.69 -1.55
N ASN A 140 -15.39 -37.18 -0.33
CA ASN A 140 -14.35 -37.14 0.69
C ASN A 140 -13.17 -38.07 0.40
N ASP A 141 -13.41 -39.18 -0.31
CA ASP A 141 -12.41 -40.17 -0.66
C ASP A 141 -11.62 -39.83 -1.94
N LEU A 142 -12.03 -38.77 -2.69
CA LEU A 142 -11.30 -38.29 -3.86
C LEU A 142 -9.85 -37.92 -3.52
N LEU A 143 -8.92 -38.26 -4.41
CA LEU A 143 -7.49 -37.94 -4.23
C LEU A 143 -7.23 -36.44 -4.19
N CYS A 144 -7.96 -35.66 -5.00
CA CYS A 144 -7.88 -34.21 -5.01
C CYS A 144 -8.25 -33.55 -3.67
N MET A 145 -8.99 -34.24 -2.82
CA MET A 145 -9.35 -33.82 -1.46
C MET A 145 -8.36 -34.26 -0.39
N ASN A 146 -7.52 -35.25 -0.68
CA ASN A 146 -6.66 -35.95 0.29
C ASN A 146 -5.16 -35.82 0.03
N ARG A 147 -4.74 -35.07 -1.00
CA ARG A 147 -3.32 -34.80 -1.29
C ARG A 147 -2.81 -33.57 -0.52
N ASP A 148 -1.49 -33.37 -0.54
CA ASP A 148 -0.85 -32.19 0.02
C ASP A 148 -1.40 -30.92 -0.64
N ILE A 149 -1.85 -29.97 0.19
CA ILE A 149 -2.44 -28.71 -0.26
C ILE A 149 -1.32 -27.72 -0.56
N LEU A 150 -1.29 -27.26 -1.81
CA LEU A 150 -0.57 -26.06 -2.21
C LEU A 150 -1.54 -24.88 -2.22
N ASP A 151 -1.42 -23.99 -1.21
CA ASP A 151 -2.26 -22.80 -1.14
C ASP A 151 -1.98 -21.84 -2.32
N PRO A 152 -3.01 -21.14 -2.81
CA PRO A 152 -2.82 -20.10 -3.82
C PRO A 152 -2.03 -18.93 -3.23
N LYS A 153 -1.16 -18.33 -4.05
CA LYS A 153 -0.41 -17.13 -3.67
C LYS A 153 -0.62 -16.05 -4.71
N ASN A 154 -0.91 -14.84 -4.25
CA ASN A 154 -0.94 -13.68 -5.10
C ASN A 154 0.45 -13.38 -5.69
N VAL A 155 0.47 -12.66 -6.78
CA VAL A 155 1.67 -11.98 -7.28
C VAL A 155 2.36 -11.22 -6.14
N CYS A 156 3.70 -11.25 -6.10
CA CYS A 156 4.48 -10.47 -5.16
C CYS A 156 5.64 -9.75 -5.87
N TYR A 157 6.37 -8.92 -5.12
CA TYR A 157 7.40 -8.05 -5.68
C TYR A 157 8.73 -8.28 -4.99
N GLN A 158 9.79 -8.37 -5.76
CA GLN A 158 11.14 -8.53 -5.27
C GLN A 158 12.05 -7.42 -5.80
N TYR A 159 12.82 -6.80 -4.91
CA TYR A 159 13.84 -5.83 -5.29
C TYR A 159 15.11 -6.59 -5.73
N VAL A 160 15.50 -6.41 -7.00
CA VAL A 160 16.67 -7.07 -7.61
C VAL A 160 17.37 -6.07 -8.53
N ASP A 161 18.68 -5.91 -8.37
CA ASP A 161 19.54 -5.09 -9.25
C ASP A 161 19.05 -3.63 -9.42
N GLY A 162 18.55 -3.03 -8.35
CA GLY A 162 18.14 -1.62 -8.35
C GLY A 162 16.70 -1.38 -8.83
N ALA A 163 15.92 -2.42 -9.09
CA ALA A 163 14.53 -2.32 -9.51
C ALA A 163 13.65 -3.39 -8.85
N TYR A 164 12.34 -3.15 -8.78
CA TYR A 164 11.40 -4.19 -8.40
C TYR A 164 11.04 -5.04 -9.62
N LYS A 165 10.97 -6.34 -9.41
CA LYS A 165 10.46 -7.35 -10.37
C LYS A 165 9.23 -8.02 -9.81
N VAL A 166 8.28 -8.35 -10.68
CA VAL A 166 7.10 -9.13 -10.32
C VAL A 166 7.47 -10.61 -10.26
N ILE A 167 7.06 -11.28 -9.19
CA ILE A 167 7.05 -12.74 -9.08
C ILE A 167 5.63 -13.21 -9.32
N ALA A 168 5.44 -14.11 -10.28
CA ALA A 168 4.13 -14.58 -10.67
C ALA A 168 3.37 -15.25 -9.51
N GLU A 169 2.06 -15.19 -9.61
CA GLU A 169 1.13 -15.88 -8.74
C GLU A 169 1.29 -17.39 -8.80
N VAL A 170 0.85 -18.06 -7.75
CA VAL A 170 0.75 -19.51 -7.70
C VAL A 170 -0.72 -19.89 -7.53
N TYR A 171 -1.28 -20.61 -8.51
CA TYR A 171 -2.70 -21.01 -8.44
C TYR A 171 -2.98 -22.05 -7.36
N GLY A 172 -2.01 -22.92 -7.08
CA GLY A 172 -2.18 -23.98 -6.10
C GLY A 172 -3.18 -25.06 -6.54
N ASN A 173 -3.56 -25.94 -5.60
CA ASN A 173 -4.49 -27.04 -5.84
C ASN A 173 -5.61 -27.12 -4.79
N LYS A 174 -5.77 -26.08 -3.99
CA LYS A 174 -6.76 -26.05 -2.90
C LYS A 174 -8.18 -25.99 -3.43
N ILE A 175 -8.96 -27.05 -3.16
CA ILE A 175 -10.35 -27.16 -3.59
C ILE A 175 -11.29 -26.63 -2.50
N ILE A 176 -12.33 -25.92 -2.94
CA ILE A 176 -13.44 -25.43 -2.12
C ILE A 176 -14.52 -26.52 -2.14
N LYS A 177 -14.53 -27.40 -1.12
CA LYS A 177 -15.36 -28.59 -1.05
C LYS A 177 -16.84 -28.37 -1.37
N ASN A 178 -17.45 -27.31 -0.87
CA ASN A 178 -18.85 -27.03 -1.12
C ASN A 178 -19.12 -26.75 -2.61
N LYS A 179 -18.22 -26.02 -3.28
CA LYS A 179 -18.34 -25.74 -4.71
C LYS A 179 -18.12 -26.99 -5.55
N LEU A 180 -17.13 -27.81 -5.21
CA LEU A 180 -16.93 -29.11 -5.85
C LEU A 180 -18.18 -29.98 -5.75
N ARG A 181 -18.77 -30.07 -4.56
CA ARG A 181 -20.01 -30.81 -4.33
C ARG A 181 -21.14 -30.33 -5.25
N GLU A 182 -21.37 -29.03 -5.33
CA GLU A 182 -22.44 -28.46 -6.16
C GLU A 182 -22.21 -28.72 -7.65
N GLU A 183 -20.97 -28.56 -8.14
CA GLU A 183 -20.67 -28.87 -9.54
C GLU A 183 -20.81 -30.37 -9.85
N ILE A 184 -20.31 -31.27 -9.00
CA ILE A 184 -20.50 -32.72 -9.15
C ILE A 184 -21.97 -33.07 -9.22
N LYS A 185 -22.81 -32.55 -8.30
CA LYS A 185 -24.26 -32.79 -8.32
C LYS A 185 -24.89 -32.32 -9.62
N LYS A 186 -24.55 -31.12 -10.06
CA LYS A 186 -25.07 -30.54 -11.30
C LYS A 186 -24.72 -31.43 -12.50
N TYR A 187 -23.48 -31.90 -12.63
CA TYR A 187 -23.05 -32.76 -13.74
C TYR A 187 -23.70 -34.15 -13.69
N ILE A 188 -23.84 -34.76 -12.50
CA ILE A 188 -24.55 -36.04 -12.34
C ILE A 188 -26.02 -35.87 -12.79
N MET A 189 -26.69 -34.82 -12.35
CA MET A 189 -28.10 -34.61 -12.66
C MET A 189 -28.33 -34.22 -14.12
N SER A 190 -27.34 -33.60 -14.80
CA SER A 190 -27.44 -33.30 -16.26
C SER A 190 -27.06 -34.48 -17.13
N GLY A 191 -26.47 -35.55 -16.56
CA GLY A 191 -25.98 -36.69 -17.32
C GLY A 191 -24.66 -36.43 -18.06
N GLU A 192 -24.00 -35.32 -17.77
CA GLU A 192 -22.68 -35.00 -18.31
C GLU A 192 -21.62 -35.90 -17.67
N THR A 193 -20.63 -36.33 -18.45
CA THR A 193 -19.65 -37.34 -18.04
C THR A 193 -18.23 -36.79 -17.87
N ARG A 194 -18.02 -35.48 -18.09
CA ARG A 194 -16.71 -34.84 -18.00
C ARG A 194 -16.81 -33.49 -17.31
N LEU A 195 -16.17 -33.35 -16.17
CA LEU A 195 -16.08 -32.12 -15.39
C LEU A 195 -14.62 -31.67 -15.27
N ASP A 196 -14.27 -30.60 -15.97
CA ASP A 196 -12.98 -29.94 -15.81
C ASP A 196 -13.06 -28.92 -14.67
N LEU A 197 -12.40 -29.23 -13.57
CA LEU A 197 -12.41 -28.38 -12.38
C LEU A 197 -11.70 -27.03 -12.60
N SER A 198 -10.83 -26.93 -13.62
CA SER A 198 -10.13 -25.67 -13.96
C SER A 198 -11.07 -24.65 -14.58
N GLU A 199 -12.14 -25.09 -15.23
CA GLU A 199 -13.16 -24.25 -15.86
C GLU A 199 -14.25 -23.83 -14.90
N THR A 200 -14.19 -24.28 -13.63
CA THR A 200 -15.18 -24.02 -12.60
C THR A 200 -14.63 -23.09 -11.51
N SER A 201 -15.49 -22.76 -10.56
CA SER A 201 -15.10 -22.04 -9.36
C SER A 201 -14.65 -22.94 -8.19
N CYS A 202 -14.34 -24.22 -8.47
CA CYS A 202 -14.00 -25.20 -7.42
C CYS A 202 -12.68 -24.94 -6.71
N TYR A 203 -11.73 -24.28 -7.36
CA TYR A 203 -10.46 -23.94 -6.72
C TYR A 203 -10.49 -22.61 -5.98
N ASP A 204 -9.74 -22.54 -4.88
CA ASP A 204 -9.31 -21.30 -4.27
C ASP A 204 -8.21 -20.70 -5.18
N ASN A 205 -8.46 -19.54 -5.74
CA ASN A 205 -7.58 -18.91 -6.73
C ASN A 205 -6.89 -17.66 -6.17
N PRO A 206 -5.69 -17.31 -6.65
CA PRO A 206 -5.09 -16.02 -6.31
C PRO A 206 -5.99 -14.88 -6.74
N MET A 207 -6.10 -13.87 -5.88
CA MET A 207 -6.91 -12.67 -6.13
C MET A 207 -6.25 -11.74 -7.14
N TYR A 208 -4.92 -11.67 -7.13
CA TYR A 208 -4.13 -10.79 -7.98
C TYR A 208 -3.13 -11.59 -8.80
N LEU A 209 -3.18 -11.36 -10.11
CA LEU A 209 -2.36 -12.01 -11.13
C LEU A 209 -1.36 -11.03 -11.73
N VAL A 210 -0.34 -11.51 -12.43
CA VAL A 210 0.57 -10.66 -13.22
C VAL A 210 -0.21 -9.78 -14.19
N SER A 211 -1.28 -10.30 -14.79
CA SER A 211 -2.16 -9.59 -15.74
C SER A 211 -3.09 -8.55 -15.09
N SER A 212 -3.21 -8.54 -13.75
CA SER A 212 -4.10 -7.59 -13.06
C SER A 212 -3.61 -6.17 -13.21
N GLY A 213 -4.50 -5.22 -13.52
CA GLY A 213 -4.16 -3.79 -13.62
C GLY A 213 -3.55 -3.24 -12.33
N LYS A 214 -4.02 -3.71 -11.16
CA LYS A 214 -3.47 -3.32 -9.85
C LYS A 214 -1.99 -3.71 -9.71
N THR A 215 -1.58 -4.86 -10.25
CA THR A 215 -0.19 -5.33 -10.24
C THR A 215 0.75 -4.34 -10.93
N SER A 216 0.36 -3.87 -12.12
CA SER A 216 1.14 -2.87 -12.86
C SER A 216 1.21 -1.53 -12.14
N VAL A 217 0.10 -1.08 -11.53
CA VAL A 217 0.06 0.16 -10.75
C VAL A 217 1.01 0.08 -9.55
N THR A 218 0.96 -1.01 -8.80
CA THR A 218 1.83 -1.26 -7.63
C THR A 218 3.30 -1.30 -8.03
N MET A 219 3.62 -1.99 -9.11
CA MET A 219 4.98 -2.07 -9.66
C MET A 219 5.54 -0.69 -10.02
N ASN A 220 4.74 0.12 -10.73
CA ASN A 220 5.13 1.49 -11.11
C ASN A 220 5.35 2.36 -9.87
N LEU A 221 4.51 2.22 -8.84
CA LEU A 221 4.62 2.97 -7.60
C LEU A 221 5.87 2.59 -6.81
N LEU A 222 6.17 1.30 -6.68
CA LEU A 222 7.39 0.80 -6.05
C LEU A 222 8.64 1.37 -6.75
N ASN A 223 8.69 1.28 -8.08
CA ASN A 223 9.82 1.79 -8.86
C ASN A 223 9.92 3.32 -8.81
N LYS A 224 8.79 4.04 -8.75
CA LYS A 224 8.78 5.49 -8.50
C LYS A 224 9.42 5.83 -7.15
N TYR A 225 9.08 5.12 -6.08
CA TYR A 225 9.60 5.42 -4.75
C TYR A 225 11.10 5.15 -4.64
N ILE A 226 11.61 4.06 -5.22
CA ILE A 226 13.06 3.76 -5.21
C ILE A 226 13.86 4.62 -6.19
N ALA A 227 13.23 5.32 -7.13
CA ALA A 227 13.89 6.31 -7.97
C ALA A 227 14.34 7.56 -7.19
N THR A 228 13.78 7.77 -6.00
CA THR A 228 14.14 8.88 -5.11
C THR A 228 15.63 8.91 -4.79
N ARG A 229 16.22 10.09 -4.87
CA ARG A 229 17.59 10.36 -4.45
C ARG A 229 17.64 11.67 -3.68
N VAL A 230 18.09 11.62 -2.43
CA VAL A 230 18.28 12.81 -1.61
C VAL A 230 19.73 12.93 -1.24
N THR A 231 20.37 14.03 -1.64
CA THR A 231 21.71 14.39 -1.19
C THR A 231 21.58 15.43 -0.09
N TYR A 232 21.74 15.01 1.15
CA TYR A 232 21.80 15.92 2.28
C TYR A 232 23.14 16.62 2.34
N ARG A 233 23.12 17.96 2.53
CA ARG A 233 24.31 18.79 2.72
C ARG A 233 24.47 19.22 4.17
N PHE A 234 25.71 19.10 4.67
CA PHE A 234 26.11 19.52 6.02
C PHE A 234 27.42 20.30 5.91
N GLY A 235 27.35 21.53 5.33
CA GLY A 235 28.53 22.29 4.94
C GLY A 235 29.32 21.57 3.83
N LYS A 236 30.57 21.18 4.12
CA LYS A 236 31.41 20.42 3.16
C LYS A 236 31.12 18.92 3.12
N GLN A 237 30.37 18.40 4.07
CA GLN A 237 30.00 16.98 4.13
C GLN A 237 28.66 16.74 3.45
N SER A 238 28.47 15.54 2.95
CA SER A 238 27.17 15.12 2.39
C SER A 238 26.83 13.69 2.75
N GLU A 239 25.54 13.40 2.78
CA GLU A 239 24.99 12.05 2.98
C GLU A 239 23.98 11.76 1.86
N ARG A 240 24.06 10.57 1.28
CA ARG A 240 23.19 10.18 0.17
C ARG A 240 22.21 9.10 0.60
N LEU A 241 20.95 9.36 0.37
CA LEU A 241 19.85 8.39 0.44
C LEU A 241 19.39 8.05 -0.98
N ASP A 242 19.27 6.76 -1.29
CA ASP A 242 18.74 6.28 -2.56
C ASP A 242 17.93 4.99 -2.41
N GLY A 243 17.49 4.43 -3.56
CA GLY A 243 16.65 3.24 -3.63
C GLY A 243 17.21 2.00 -2.92
N THR A 244 18.52 1.88 -2.74
CA THR A 244 19.13 0.74 -2.04
C THR A 244 18.81 0.73 -0.54
N ILE A 245 18.51 1.90 0.01
CA ILE A 245 18.06 2.07 1.40
C ILE A 245 16.53 2.10 1.44
N ILE A 246 15.89 2.88 0.54
CA ILE A 246 14.44 3.10 0.51
C ILE A 246 13.68 1.78 0.30
N ASN A 247 14.17 0.85 -0.54
CA ASN A 247 13.51 -0.43 -0.77
C ASN A 247 13.24 -1.22 0.53
N LYS A 248 14.10 -1.06 1.55
CA LYS A 248 13.97 -1.73 2.86
C LYS A 248 12.85 -1.14 3.72
N TRP A 249 12.27 -0.02 3.31
CA TRP A 249 11.20 0.69 3.99
C TRP A 249 9.85 0.49 3.32
N LEU A 250 9.82 -0.17 2.13
CA LEU A 250 8.62 -0.41 1.35
C LEU A 250 8.05 -1.78 1.67
N GLU A 251 6.76 -1.81 1.88
CA GLU A 251 5.96 -3.02 2.09
C GLU A 251 4.77 -3.00 1.14
N VAL A 252 4.34 -4.16 0.67
CA VAL A 252 3.11 -4.30 -0.12
C VAL A 252 2.13 -5.13 0.68
N ASP A 253 0.96 -4.59 0.93
CA ASP A 253 -0.06 -5.27 1.70
C ASP A 253 -0.85 -6.31 0.85
N LYS A 254 -1.79 -7.02 1.50
CA LYS A 254 -2.63 -8.02 0.85
C LYS A 254 -3.50 -7.47 -0.29
N ASN A 255 -3.75 -6.16 -0.32
CA ASN A 255 -4.52 -5.48 -1.36
C ASN A 255 -3.63 -4.91 -2.47
N LEU A 256 -2.34 -5.22 -2.45
CA LEU A 256 -1.29 -4.67 -3.31
C LEU A 256 -1.11 -3.15 -3.14
N ASP A 257 -1.43 -2.57 -1.97
CA ASP A 257 -1.11 -1.18 -1.68
C ASP A 257 0.31 -1.04 -1.13
N VAL A 258 1.05 -0.05 -1.65
CA VAL A 258 2.43 0.20 -1.23
C VAL A 258 2.44 1.07 0.03
N LEU A 259 3.05 0.55 1.08
CA LEU A 259 3.21 1.22 2.36
C LEU A 259 4.68 1.62 2.55
N ILE A 260 4.90 2.83 3.10
CA ILE A 260 6.24 3.27 3.51
C ILE A 260 6.31 3.14 5.04
N ASN A 261 7.24 2.35 5.54
CA ASN A 261 7.46 2.17 6.97
C ASN A 261 7.99 3.45 7.60
N LYS A 262 7.10 4.27 8.16
CA LYS A 262 7.42 5.55 8.79
C LYS A 262 8.48 5.42 9.89
N THR A 263 8.46 4.36 10.68
CA THR A 263 9.44 4.12 11.75
C THR A 263 10.84 3.98 11.20
N SER A 264 11.01 3.34 10.06
CA SER A 264 12.32 3.20 9.40
C SER A 264 12.84 4.54 8.88
N VAL A 265 11.95 5.38 8.32
CA VAL A 265 12.29 6.76 7.91
C VAL A 265 12.69 7.60 9.11
N MET A 266 11.94 7.55 10.22
CA MET A 266 12.29 8.24 11.47
C MET A 266 13.64 7.80 12.02
N ARG A 267 13.95 6.52 11.96
CA ARG A 267 15.24 5.97 12.39
C ARG A 267 16.38 6.54 11.56
N TYR A 268 16.22 6.61 10.25
CA TYR A 268 17.22 7.20 9.35
C TYR A 268 17.47 8.67 9.68
N VAL A 269 16.42 9.47 9.87
CA VAL A 269 16.54 10.89 10.25
C VAL A 269 17.22 11.03 11.63
N ASN A 270 16.91 10.15 12.59
CA ASN A 270 17.57 10.14 13.90
C ASN A 270 19.07 9.80 13.78
N GLU A 271 19.46 8.90 12.87
CA GLU A 271 20.90 8.61 12.64
C GLU A 271 21.60 9.82 11.99
N LEU A 272 20.92 10.54 11.09
CA LEU A 272 21.44 11.83 10.58
C LEU A 272 21.66 12.83 11.73
N SER A 273 20.69 12.96 12.65
CA SER A 273 20.80 13.84 13.81
C SER A 273 21.99 13.45 14.69
N LYS A 274 22.14 12.18 15.04
CA LYS A 274 23.28 11.70 15.85
C LYS A 274 24.63 12.00 15.21
N LYS A 275 24.70 11.97 13.88
CA LYS A 275 25.94 12.16 13.13
C LYS A 275 26.27 13.63 12.88
N TYR A 276 25.27 14.48 12.70
CA TYR A 276 25.45 15.84 12.20
C TYR A 276 24.95 16.96 13.13
N ASP A 277 24.23 16.65 14.20
CA ASP A 277 23.90 17.65 15.21
C ASP A 277 25.18 18.01 16.02
N THR A 278 25.29 19.30 16.32
CA THR A 278 26.47 19.83 17.01
C THR A 278 26.13 20.58 18.29
N VAL A 279 24.86 20.58 18.71
CA VAL A 279 24.47 21.11 20.03
C VAL A 279 25.15 20.30 21.12
N GLY A 280 25.84 20.98 22.04
CA GLY A 280 26.46 20.38 23.22
C GLY A 280 27.84 19.75 22.97
N ILE A 281 28.39 19.81 21.75
CA ILE A 281 29.75 19.35 21.50
C ILE A 281 30.81 20.28 22.17
N ILE A 282 31.97 19.73 22.46
CA ILE A 282 33.12 20.51 22.96
C ILE A 282 33.71 21.33 21.80
N ARG A 283 33.92 22.64 22.03
CA ARG A 283 34.52 23.54 21.04
C ARG A 283 35.83 24.13 21.53
N LYS A 284 36.86 24.05 20.70
CA LYS A 284 38.10 24.81 20.96
C LYS A 284 37.87 26.27 20.58
N PHE A 285 38.10 27.15 21.49
CA PHE A 285 37.90 28.60 21.33
C PHE A 285 39.17 29.37 21.67
N ASN A 286 39.62 30.23 20.76
CA ASN A 286 40.72 31.14 20.97
C ASN A 286 40.19 32.41 21.64
N THR A 287 40.60 32.61 22.89
CA THR A 287 40.10 33.68 23.72
C THR A 287 40.77 35.03 23.40
N SER A 288 40.09 36.12 23.78
CA SER A 288 40.65 37.48 23.72
C SER A 288 41.87 37.67 24.61
N THR A 289 42.15 36.79 25.55
CA THR A 289 43.38 36.79 26.40
C THR A 289 44.55 36.08 25.73
N GLY A 290 44.37 35.55 24.52
CA GLY A 290 45.42 34.87 23.75
C GLY A 290 45.57 33.37 24.09
N LYS A 291 44.67 32.79 24.87
CA LYS A 291 44.67 31.36 25.21
C LYS A 291 43.71 30.59 24.34
N THR A 292 43.86 29.29 24.21
CA THR A 292 42.86 28.38 23.66
C THR A 292 42.21 27.60 24.79
N VAL A 293 40.89 27.68 24.89
CA VAL A 293 40.10 26.95 25.89
C VAL A 293 39.16 25.94 25.23
N GLU A 294 38.82 24.87 25.96
CA GLU A 294 37.77 23.95 25.57
C GLU A 294 36.45 24.38 26.20
N VAL A 295 35.55 24.92 25.40
CA VAL A 295 34.21 25.27 25.83
C VAL A 295 33.35 24.02 25.79
N LYS A 296 33.01 23.52 26.98
CA LYS A 296 32.19 22.30 27.16
C LYS A 296 30.77 22.70 27.41
N ALA A 297 29.84 21.84 26.96
CA ALA A 297 28.41 22.00 27.13
C ALA A 297 27.84 23.25 26.42
N GLY A 298 26.59 23.60 26.79
CA GLY A 298 25.85 24.68 26.19
C GLY A 298 24.84 24.19 25.14
N LEU A 299 24.06 25.13 24.64
CA LEU A 299 22.95 24.82 23.70
C LEU A 299 23.22 25.38 22.30
N TYR A 300 24.44 25.87 22.03
CA TYR A 300 24.79 26.36 20.70
C TYR A 300 25.16 25.21 19.75
N GLY A 301 24.73 25.32 18.51
CA GLY A 301 25.07 24.35 17.47
C GLY A 301 23.92 24.11 16.51
N TRP A 302 24.12 23.18 15.60
CA TRP A 302 23.12 22.72 14.65
C TRP A 302 22.26 21.62 15.30
N LYS A 303 20.94 21.67 15.06
CA LYS A 303 20.00 20.66 15.54
C LYS A 303 18.92 20.40 14.49
N ILE A 304 18.85 19.17 13.99
CA ILE A 304 17.83 18.74 13.02
C ILE A 304 16.46 18.67 13.69
N TYR A 305 15.45 19.20 12.99
CA TYR A 305 14.05 19.02 13.36
C TYR A 305 13.57 17.65 12.84
N GLN A 306 13.75 16.59 13.63
CA GLN A 306 13.53 15.20 13.22
C GLN A 306 12.13 14.92 12.70
N GLU A 307 11.10 15.46 13.37
CA GLU A 307 9.71 15.26 12.95
C GLU A 307 9.42 15.94 11.61
N GLY A 308 9.81 17.20 11.47
CA GLY A 308 9.64 17.97 10.24
C GLY A 308 10.39 17.35 9.07
N GLU A 309 11.65 16.92 9.31
CA GLU A 309 12.44 16.26 8.27
C GLU A 309 11.89 14.90 7.88
N THR A 310 11.39 14.12 8.85
CA THR A 310 10.74 12.83 8.57
C THR A 310 9.53 13.02 7.66
N LYS A 311 8.68 14.02 7.94
CA LYS A 311 7.51 14.33 7.12
C LYS A 311 7.93 14.74 5.70
N ALA A 312 8.88 15.66 5.59
CA ALA A 312 9.41 16.11 4.30
C ALA A 312 10.00 14.95 3.49
N LEU A 313 10.78 14.07 4.13
CA LEU A 313 11.39 12.92 3.46
C LEU A 313 10.34 11.92 2.96
N LEU A 314 9.29 11.66 3.73
CA LEU A 314 8.18 10.81 3.29
C LEU A 314 7.49 11.39 2.05
N ASP A 315 7.30 12.71 1.99
CA ASP A 315 6.69 13.37 0.84
C ASP A 315 7.61 13.32 -0.40
N ILE A 316 8.91 13.53 -0.23
CA ILE A 316 9.94 13.39 -1.28
C ILE A 316 9.90 11.97 -1.87
N ILE A 317 9.85 10.93 -1.02
CA ILE A 317 9.80 9.53 -1.47
C ILE A 317 8.53 9.26 -2.27
N LYS A 318 7.36 9.71 -1.81
CA LYS A 318 6.08 9.54 -2.52
C LYS A 318 6.08 10.19 -3.90
N HIS A 319 6.83 11.26 -4.08
CA HIS A 319 6.95 11.94 -5.38
C HIS A 319 8.07 11.37 -6.26
N GLY A 320 8.97 10.56 -5.72
CA GLY A 320 10.11 10.01 -6.46
C GLY A 320 11.16 11.07 -6.81
N GLU A 321 11.36 12.07 -5.95
CA GLU A 321 12.17 13.24 -6.25
C GLU A 321 13.67 12.95 -6.20
N VAL A 322 14.42 13.67 -7.05
CA VAL A 322 15.89 13.71 -7.04
C VAL A 322 16.30 15.13 -6.64
N ILE A 323 16.74 15.31 -5.39
CA ILE A 323 17.03 16.63 -4.84
C ILE A 323 18.34 16.64 -4.03
N GLU A 324 18.89 17.83 -3.91
CA GLU A 324 19.94 18.19 -2.97
C GLU A 324 19.39 19.21 -1.99
N LYS A 325 19.57 19.00 -0.69
CA LYS A 325 19.01 19.88 0.35
C LYS A 325 19.82 19.84 1.64
N GLU A 326 19.66 20.85 2.48
CA GLU A 326 19.91 20.75 3.91
C GLU A 326 18.71 20.11 4.62
N PRO A 327 18.89 19.41 5.76
CA PRO A 327 17.79 19.02 6.62
C PRO A 327 17.03 20.25 7.14
N ILE A 328 15.80 20.01 7.59
CA ILE A 328 15.04 21.01 8.35
C ILE A 328 15.65 21.07 9.76
N TYR A 329 16.01 22.26 10.20
CA TYR A 329 16.63 22.47 11.52
C TYR A 329 15.67 23.14 12.50
N THR A 330 15.71 22.75 13.77
CA THR A 330 15.13 23.55 14.88
C THR A 330 16.07 24.66 15.29
N GLN A 331 17.37 24.48 15.07
CA GLN A 331 18.40 25.45 15.42
C GLN A 331 19.58 25.37 14.44
N LYS A 332 20.11 26.52 14.07
CA LYS A 332 21.31 26.65 13.22
C LYS A 332 22.40 27.43 13.96
N ALA A 333 23.66 26.99 13.83
CA ALA A 333 24.79 27.81 14.16
C ALA A 333 25.11 28.79 13.02
N LEU A 334 25.98 29.79 13.27
CA LEU A 334 26.33 30.78 12.24
C LEU A 334 27.13 30.18 11.07
N SER A 335 27.85 29.10 11.31
CA SER A 335 28.67 28.44 10.30
C SER A 335 28.73 26.94 10.55
N ARG A 336 29.04 26.16 9.51
CA ARG A 336 29.45 24.75 9.61
C ARG A 336 30.95 24.56 9.65
N ASP A 337 31.71 25.64 9.49
CA ASP A 337 33.15 25.58 9.43
C ASP A 337 33.80 25.84 10.81
N GLY A 338 34.97 25.20 11.05
CA GLY A 338 35.76 25.38 12.23
C GLY A 338 35.07 24.99 13.53
N ASN A 339 34.98 25.92 14.48
CA ASN A 339 34.25 25.74 15.75
C ASN A 339 32.81 26.22 15.72
N GLU A 340 32.29 26.56 14.53
CA GLU A 340 30.94 27.06 14.26
C GLU A 340 30.58 28.42 14.85
N ILE A 341 31.49 29.04 15.64
CA ILE A 341 31.24 30.33 16.32
C ILE A 341 31.38 31.48 15.34
N GLY A 342 32.24 31.35 14.35
CA GLY A 342 32.50 32.42 13.38
C GLY A 342 33.26 33.59 14.01
N ASN A 343 33.04 34.80 13.46
CA ASN A 343 33.74 36.03 13.84
C ASN A 343 32.79 37.12 14.39
N THR A 344 31.54 36.73 14.72
CA THR A 344 30.55 37.60 15.39
C THR A 344 30.07 36.84 16.64
N TYR A 345 30.48 37.26 17.82
CA TYR A 345 30.13 36.55 19.06
C TYR A 345 30.33 37.47 20.28
N VAL A 346 29.70 37.09 21.40
CA VAL A 346 30.00 37.61 22.73
C VAL A 346 30.88 36.60 23.47
N GLU A 347 31.98 37.07 24.04
CA GLU A 347 32.90 36.30 24.87
C GLU A 347 32.79 36.78 26.32
N ILE A 348 32.65 35.87 27.26
CA ILE A 348 32.55 36.17 28.70
C ILE A 348 33.53 35.28 29.44
N ASN A 349 34.54 35.89 30.03
CA ASN A 349 35.49 35.25 30.90
C ASN A 349 35.12 35.46 32.36
N ILE A 350 34.64 34.39 33.03
CA ILE A 350 34.21 34.45 34.42
C ILE A 350 35.40 34.73 35.36
N SER A 351 36.56 34.13 35.11
CA SER A 351 37.76 34.34 35.96
C SER A 351 38.24 35.76 35.92
N LYS A 352 38.14 36.42 34.75
CA LYS A 352 38.52 37.84 34.56
C LYS A 352 37.40 38.81 34.85
N GLN A 353 36.18 38.33 34.99
CA GLN A 353 34.97 39.15 35.08
C GLN A 353 34.92 40.22 34.01
N HIS A 354 35.18 39.78 32.75
CA HIS A 354 35.26 40.67 31.59
C HIS A 354 34.47 40.08 30.42
N LEU A 355 33.84 40.98 29.62
CA LEU A 355 33.07 40.66 28.43
C LEU A 355 33.67 41.38 27.25
N TRP A 356 33.78 40.67 26.11
CA TRP A 356 34.09 41.22 24.78
C TRP A 356 32.96 40.90 23.82
N PHE A 357 32.63 41.86 22.97
CA PHE A 357 31.70 41.66 21.87
C PHE A 357 32.35 41.97 20.54
N TYR A 358 32.42 40.94 19.69
CA TYR A 358 32.93 41.04 18.32
C TYR A 358 31.83 40.98 17.31
N LYS A 359 31.90 41.81 16.25
CA LYS A 359 31.02 41.78 15.08
C LYS A 359 31.90 41.81 13.83
N ASN A 360 31.76 40.78 12.97
CA ASN A 360 32.58 40.63 11.74
C ASN A 360 34.09 40.71 12.01
N GLY A 361 34.55 40.10 13.08
CA GLY A 361 35.93 40.11 13.48
C GLY A 361 36.46 41.40 14.13
N LYS A 362 35.64 42.45 14.25
CA LYS A 362 36.00 43.72 14.88
C LYS A 362 35.48 43.76 16.33
N LEU A 363 36.30 44.18 17.24
CA LEU A 363 35.90 44.43 18.64
C LEU A 363 34.99 45.68 18.66
N ILE A 364 33.72 45.52 19.04
CA ILE A 364 32.71 46.59 19.09
C ILE A 364 32.58 47.16 20.48
N ALA A 365 32.61 46.27 21.50
CA ALA A 365 32.50 46.67 22.89
C ALA A 365 33.25 45.68 23.80
N GLN A 366 33.80 46.19 24.92
CA GLN A 366 34.34 45.36 25.96
C GLN A 366 34.25 46.08 27.30
N GLY A 367 34.27 45.32 28.38
CA GLY A 367 34.30 45.91 29.72
C GLY A 367 34.15 44.90 30.85
N ALA A 368 34.40 45.37 32.06
CA ALA A 368 34.21 44.60 33.27
C ALA A 368 32.73 44.34 33.52
N VAL A 369 32.38 43.13 33.96
CA VAL A 369 31.01 42.64 34.26
C VAL A 369 30.96 42.01 35.65
N VAL A 370 29.75 41.69 36.13
CA VAL A 370 29.59 40.85 37.33
C VAL A 370 28.67 39.69 36.98
N THR A 371 29.23 38.49 37.08
CA THR A 371 28.54 37.22 36.82
C THR A 371 27.84 36.67 38.08
N GLY A 372 27.20 35.51 37.95
CA GLY A 372 26.56 34.79 39.02
C GLY A 372 27.44 34.42 40.19
N ASN A 373 26.87 34.36 41.40
CA ASN A 373 27.57 34.09 42.63
C ASN A 373 27.79 32.56 42.83
N PRO A 374 29.01 32.02 42.66
CA PRO A 374 29.26 30.59 42.80
C PRO A 374 29.09 30.12 44.26
N ASN A 375 29.42 30.97 45.25
CA ASN A 375 29.33 30.64 46.67
C ASN A 375 27.91 30.51 47.20
N ARG A 376 26.90 30.96 46.41
CA ARG A 376 25.46 30.85 46.69
C ARG A 376 24.74 29.90 45.74
N GLY A 377 25.46 29.09 44.97
CA GLY A 377 24.91 28.18 43.99
C GLY A 377 24.31 28.87 42.76
N ASN A 378 24.63 30.12 42.52
CA ASN A 378 24.11 30.95 41.44
C ASN A 378 25.16 31.23 40.35
N ALA A 379 26.11 30.34 40.12
CA ALA A 379 27.16 30.55 39.11
C ALA A 379 26.52 30.75 37.71
N THR A 380 27.11 31.66 36.93
CA THR A 380 26.80 31.74 35.50
C THR A 380 27.30 30.46 34.85
N VAL A 381 26.46 29.78 34.07
CA VAL A 381 26.80 28.47 33.51
C VAL A 381 27.79 28.63 32.35
N VAL A 382 28.93 27.94 32.45
CA VAL A 382 29.91 27.89 31.37
C VAL A 382 29.36 27.10 30.16
N GLY A 383 29.73 27.49 28.94
CA GLY A 383 29.31 26.83 27.77
C GLY A 383 29.17 27.75 26.54
N ALA A 384 28.83 27.15 25.40
CA ALA A 384 28.48 27.89 24.22
C ALA A 384 26.94 27.96 24.10
N TYR A 385 26.41 29.17 24.08
CA TYR A 385 24.99 29.49 23.99
C TYR A 385 24.75 30.40 22.79
N MET A 386 23.47 30.76 22.53
CA MET A 386 23.11 31.80 21.58
C MET A 386 22.22 32.84 22.24
N LEU A 387 22.23 34.02 21.72
CA LEU A 387 21.24 35.02 22.09
C LEU A 387 19.84 34.56 21.61
N ASN A 388 18.92 34.32 22.54
CA ASN A 388 17.58 33.89 22.22
C ASN A 388 16.75 35.00 21.56
N TYR A 389 16.71 36.13 22.22
CA TYR A 389 16.07 37.38 21.76
C TYR A 389 16.69 38.58 22.46
N LYS A 390 16.29 39.79 22.07
CA LYS A 390 16.64 41.02 22.80
C LYS A 390 15.36 41.82 23.07
N GLN A 391 15.31 42.50 24.23
CA GLN A 391 14.14 43.24 24.66
C GLN A 391 14.56 44.58 25.28
N ASP A 392 13.95 45.70 24.81
CA ASP A 392 14.09 47.02 25.38
C ASP A 392 13.07 47.16 26.51
N GLY A 393 13.56 47.43 27.71
CA GLY A 393 12.78 47.47 28.94
C GLY A 393 12.22 46.10 29.38
N ALA A 394 12.79 45.53 30.43
CA ALA A 394 12.30 44.30 31.02
C ALA A 394 12.34 44.34 32.54
N THR A 395 11.33 43.78 33.21
CA THR A 395 11.31 43.57 34.65
C THR A 395 11.77 42.14 34.96
N LEU A 396 12.94 41.97 35.53
CA LEU A 396 13.50 40.68 35.91
C LEU A 396 13.00 40.31 37.30
N LYS A 397 12.31 39.18 37.44
CA LYS A 397 11.73 38.68 38.68
C LYS A 397 12.35 37.34 39.09
N GLY A 398 12.60 37.18 40.36
CA GLY A 398 13.04 35.95 40.98
C GLY A 398 12.78 35.92 42.47
N ILE A 399 13.18 34.84 43.13
CA ILE A 399 12.97 34.73 44.60
C ILE A 399 13.73 35.85 45.31
N GLY A 400 12.95 36.78 45.90
CA GLY A 400 13.48 37.90 46.71
C GLY A 400 14.03 39.07 45.90
N TYR A 401 13.76 39.17 44.61
CA TYR A 401 14.08 40.36 43.83
C TYR A 401 13.09 40.63 42.70
N GLU A 402 12.90 41.91 42.42
CA GLU A 402 12.23 42.42 41.21
C GLU A 402 13.02 43.67 40.80
N VAL A 403 13.48 43.72 39.54
CA VAL A 403 14.35 44.81 39.09
C VAL A 403 14.13 45.10 37.61
N ASP A 404 14.01 46.40 37.30
CA ASP A 404 13.90 46.86 35.91
C ASP A 404 15.26 47.07 35.27
N VAL A 405 15.40 46.56 34.05
CA VAL A 405 16.58 46.73 33.22
C VAL A 405 16.14 47.37 31.88
N ASN A 406 17.09 48.13 31.27
CA ASN A 406 16.81 48.74 29.98
C ASN A 406 17.04 47.74 28.81
N TYR A 407 18.08 46.92 28.93
CA TYR A 407 18.49 46.05 27.86
C TYR A 407 18.59 44.61 28.36
N TRP A 408 17.67 43.77 27.90
CA TRP A 408 17.62 42.35 28.26
C TRP A 408 18.02 41.48 27.08
N MET A 409 19.00 40.63 27.25
CA MET A 409 19.59 39.77 26.25
C MET A 409 19.76 38.33 26.81
N PRO A 410 18.70 37.51 26.85
CA PRO A 410 18.74 36.16 27.43
C PRO A 410 19.45 35.17 26.50
N PHE A 411 20.19 34.20 27.10
CA PHE A 411 20.90 33.17 26.36
C PHE A 411 20.69 31.74 26.91
N PHE A 412 20.33 31.61 28.20
CA PHE A 412 20.05 30.29 28.79
C PHE A 412 19.09 30.37 29.98
N GLY A 413 17.94 29.71 29.86
CA GLY A 413 16.88 29.79 30.89
C GLY A 413 16.55 31.22 31.21
N ASN A 414 16.67 31.57 32.50
CA ASN A 414 16.49 32.96 33.01
C ASN A 414 17.83 33.74 33.08
N MET A 415 18.89 33.22 32.46
CA MET A 415 20.17 33.93 32.43
C MET A 415 20.32 34.76 31.18
N GLY A 416 20.77 35.98 31.29
CA GLY A 416 20.98 36.92 30.21
C GLY A 416 22.02 37.97 30.55
N ILE A 417 22.42 38.73 29.52
CA ILE A 417 23.25 39.95 29.68
C ILE A 417 22.26 41.12 29.80
N HIS A 418 22.51 42.00 30.81
CA HIS A 418 21.67 43.21 31.00
C HIS A 418 22.43 44.33 31.71
N ASP A 419 21.95 45.55 31.60
CA ASP A 419 22.46 46.69 32.38
C ASP A 419 22.12 46.54 33.85
N ALA A 420 23.00 47.07 34.72
CA ALA A 420 22.80 47.05 36.15
C ALA A 420 23.11 48.42 36.74
N LYS A 421 22.17 49.35 36.62
CA LYS A 421 22.25 50.76 37.08
C LYS A 421 22.47 50.89 38.58
N TRP A 422 22.09 49.91 39.36
CA TRP A 422 22.27 49.86 40.83
C TRP A 422 23.70 49.51 41.27
N ARG A 423 24.57 49.21 40.29
CA ARG A 423 26.01 48.92 40.58
C ARG A 423 26.90 50.07 40.18
N THR A 424 27.77 50.44 41.09
CA THR A 424 28.80 51.47 40.83
C THR A 424 30.16 50.89 40.47
N SER A 425 30.34 49.59 40.63
CA SER A 425 31.57 48.88 40.30
C SER A 425 31.32 47.50 39.71
N PHE A 426 32.22 47.11 38.80
CA PHE A 426 32.17 45.83 38.03
C PHE A 426 33.56 45.18 38.03
N GLY A 427 33.64 43.89 37.78
CA GLY A 427 34.89 43.15 37.68
C GLY A 427 35.42 42.62 39.02
N GLY A 428 36.60 42.04 38.95
CA GLY A 428 37.33 41.51 40.08
C GLY A 428 36.59 40.43 40.87
N GLU A 429 36.73 40.41 42.19
CA GLU A 429 36.15 39.38 43.04
C GLU A 429 34.68 39.70 43.50
N ILE A 430 34.05 40.73 42.91
CA ILE A 430 32.69 41.16 43.28
C ILE A 430 31.70 40.00 43.16
N TYR A 431 31.79 39.19 42.10
CA TYR A 431 30.87 38.07 41.81
C TYR A 431 30.86 37.02 42.94
N LYS A 432 31.96 36.79 43.65
CA LYS A 432 32.04 35.79 44.73
C LYS A 432 31.29 36.21 45.99
N ARG A 433 31.06 37.53 46.20
CA ARG A 433 30.40 38.09 47.40
C ARG A 433 29.05 38.68 47.11
N ARG A 434 28.97 39.50 46.06
CA ARG A 434 27.75 40.25 45.62
C ARG A 434 27.47 39.96 44.14
N GLY A 435 27.67 38.73 43.72
CA GLY A 435 27.31 38.24 42.37
C GLY A 435 25.83 38.23 42.10
N THR A 436 25.45 37.90 40.88
CA THR A 436 24.04 37.80 40.42
C THR A 436 23.47 36.42 40.71
N HIS A 437 22.22 36.20 40.30
CA HIS A 437 21.54 34.88 40.29
C HIS A 437 21.81 34.07 39.02
N GLY A 438 22.93 34.36 38.29
CA GLY A 438 23.32 33.68 37.07
C GLY A 438 23.47 34.60 35.86
N CYS A 439 22.79 35.75 35.87
CA CYS A 439 22.91 36.77 34.82
C CYS A 439 24.28 37.40 34.77
N VAL A 440 24.60 38.07 33.67
CA VAL A 440 25.79 38.87 33.46
C VAL A 440 25.41 40.35 33.52
N ASN A 441 25.71 40.97 34.68
CA ASN A 441 25.47 42.38 34.88
C ASN A 441 26.58 43.21 34.21
N ALA A 442 26.19 44.06 33.28
CA ALA A 442 27.10 44.99 32.59
C ALA A 442 26.84 46.46 32.96
N PRO A 443 27.87 47.33 32.86
CA PRO A 443 27.60 48.77 32.89
C PRO A 443 26.60 49.18 31.82
N TYR A 444 25.81 50.21 32.07
CA TYR A 444 24.76 50.69 31.13
C TYR A 444 25.27 50.87 29.68
N TYR A 445 26.40 51.58 29.54
CA TYR A 445 26.97 51.86 28.23
C TYR A 445 27.35 50.59 27.50
N LEU A 446 27.89 49.60 28.22
CA LEU A 446 28.29 48.33 27.60
C LEU A 446 27.09 47.49 27.16
N ALA A 447 26.06 47.36 28.02
CA ALA A 447 24.84 46.66 27.70
C ALA A 447 24.12 47.32 26.52
N LYS A 448 24.07 48.67 26.50
CA LYS A 448 23.48 49.44 25.37
C LYS A 448 24.20 49.17 24.05
N THR A 449 25.53 49.31 24.05
CA THR A 449 26.29 49.08 22.81
C THR A 449 26.17 47.67 22.28
N ILE A 450 26.14 46.67 23.15
CA ILE A 450 25.92 45.27 22.74
C ILE A 450 24.49 45.16 22.17
N TYR A 451 23.46 45.61 22.87
CA TYR A 451 22.08 45.54 22.49
C TYR A 451 21.81 46.15 21.10
N GLU A 452 22.36 47.31 20.82
CA GLU A 452 22.21 48.02 19.55
C GLU A 452 22.88 47.30 18.38
N ASN A 453 23.85 46.41 18.62
CA ASN A 453 24.68 45.81 17.59
C ASN A 453 24.54 44.29 17.47
N ILE A 454 23.92 43.61 18.46
CA ILE A 454 23.76 42.15 18.49
C ILE A 454 22.41 41.74 17.90
N GLU A 455 22.34 40.55 17.30
CA GLU A 455 21.12 39.95 16.81
C GLU A 455 20.90 38.55 17.44
N SER A 456 19.63 38.08 17.42
CA SER A 456 19.29 36.73 17.88
C SER A 456 20.07 35.67 17.09
N GLY A 457 20.44 34.58 17.76
CA GLY A 457 21.24 33.49 17.17
C GLY A 457 22.78 33.71 17.25
N ILE A 458 23.26 34.91 17.60
CA ILE A 458 24.69 35.15 17.78
C ILE A 458 25.21 34.36 18.98
N PRO A 459 26.33 33.64 18.84
CA PRO A 459 26.92 32.85 19.90
C PRO A 459 27.40 33.69 21.09
N ILE A 460 27.16 33.14 22.29
CA ILE A 460 27.62 33.68 23.57
C ILE A 460 28.49 32.61 24.21
N ILE A 461 29.79 32.86 24.30
CA ILE A 461 30.79 31.92 24.78
C ILE A 461 31.20 32.31 26.20
N ILE A 462 30.92 31.40 27.12
CA ILE A 462 31.15 31.60 28.56
C ILE A 462 32.13 30.55 29.05
N TYR A 463 33.27 30.98 29.66
CA TYR A 463 34.32 30.10 30.11
C TYR A 463 35.01 30.63 31.36
N GLU A 464 35.78 29.74 31.99
CA GLU A 464 36.74 30.02 33.05
C GLU A 464 38.15 29.65 32.56
N GLU A 465 39.19 30.39 32.98
CA GLU A 465 40.59 30.10 32.65
C GLU A 465 41.52 30.14 33.84
#